data_a524ea9de8369f73adbc75a5c0efe073
#
_entry.id   a524ea9de8369f73adbc75a5c0efe073
#
_cell.length_a   1.000
_cell.length_b   1.000
_cell.length_c   1.000
_cell.angle_alpha   90.00
_cell.angle_beta   90.00
_cell.angle_gamma   90.00
#
_symmetry.space_group_name_H-M   'P 1'
#
loop_
_entity.id
_entity.type
_entity.pdbx_description
1 polymer ?
#
loop_
_entity_poly.entity_id
_entity_poly.type
_entity_poly.pdbx_seq_one_letter_code
_entity_poly.pdbx_strand_id
1 'polypeptide(L)'
;MPSLLTPEQLKQYQDEGAVIIRGMFDAEETALLRRAMEVDPEIRNHMLDRADANGAATRIALWNRAGDSVYGMAARSARLVDTVEALIGEPVYHFQSKLTAKDPYVGGAWEWHQDYGYWYYNGCLRDSMLSCMIALDRSDRNNGCLQIVRGSHKLGRIDHVPVSEKQNAADPKRMEWILQRHEVIHCELDPGDVLIFHSNALHRSDQNRSPNRRWTLLVAYNAVSNDALVREDDRSYVPLDKVDDGAIKRAGLRFANAEDEHFAKQAFVPKVAA
;
A
#
# COMPACT_ATOMS: atom_id res chain seq x y z
N MET A 1 -4.60 23.29 10.74
CA MET A 1 -4.01 22.52 11.85
C MET A 1 -2.50 22.52 11.69
N PRO A 2 -1.68 22.37 12.75
CA PRO A 2 -0.25 22.23 12.56
C PRO A 2 0.02 21.00 11.67
N SER A 3 0.99 21.11 10.77
CA SER A 3 1.43 20.00 9.93
C SER A 3 1.81 18.80 10.81
N LEU A 4 1.30 17.62 10.49
CA LEU A 4 1.68 16.36 11.15
C LEU A 4 3.12 15.93 10.80
N LEU A 5 3.76 16.61 9.84
CA LEU A 5 5.14 16.38 9.42
C LEU A 5 6.08 17.38 10.10
N THR A 6 7.18 16.87 10.62
CA THR A 6 8.29 17.74 11.01
C THR A 6 9.04 18.23 9.77
N PRO A 7 9.79 19.35 9.86
CA PRO A 7 10.63 19.80 8.74
C PRO A 7 11.63 18.72 8.26
N GLU A 8 12.14 17.90 9.19
CA GLU A 8 13.07 16.80 8.91
C GLU A 8 12.38 15.69 8.13
N GLN A 9 11.14 15.34 8.46
CA GLN A 9 10.36 14.34 7.74
C GLN A 9 10.00 14.81 6.32
N LEU A 10 9.63 16.08 6.18
CA LEU A 10 9.40 16.67 4.84
C LEU A 10 10.68 16.64 4.00
N LYS A 11 11.81 17.04 4.59
CA LYS A 11 13.11 16.98 3.92
C LYS A 11 13.49 15.54 3.55
N GLN A 12 13.28 14.59 4.45
CA GLN A 12 13.53 13.17 4.18
C GLN A 12 12.74 12.69 2.97
N TYR A 13 11.44 12.97 2.92
CA TYR A 13 10.61 12.60 1.78
C TYR A 13 11.11 13.21 0.46
N GLN A 14 11.48 14.51 0.48
CA GLN A 14 12.01 15.21 -0.68
C GLN A 14 13.34 14.64 -1.18
N ASP A 15 14.21 14.22 -0.26
CA ASP A 15 15.54 13.72 -0.59
C ASP A 15 15.52 12.23 -0.95
N GLU A 16 14.78 11.42 -0.22
CA GLU A 16 14.82 9.96 -0.30
C GLU A 16 13.66 9.37 -1.11
N GLY A 17 12.55 10.14 -1.29
CA GLY A 17 11.34 9.68 -1.96
C GLY A 17 10.42 8.86 -1.05
N ALA A 18 10.72 8.80 0.24
CA ALA A 18 9.93 8.07 1.23
C ALA A 18 10.14 8.63 2.64
N VAL A 19 9.11 8.46 3.49
CA VAL A 19 9.16 8.81 4.91
C VAL A 19 8.28 7.85 5.72
N ILE A 20 8.68 7.52 6.95
CA ILE A 20 7.89 6.72 7.88
C ILE A 20 7.33 7.63 8.96
N ILE A 21 6.01 7.59 9.13
CA ILE A 21 5.31 8.24 10.23
C ILE A 21 4.96 7.17 11.25
N ARG A 22 5.60 7.23 12.39
CA ARG A 22 5.43 6.25 13.47
C ARG A 22 4.13 6.48 14.23
N GLY A 23 3.38 5.38 14.49
CA GLY A 23 2.18 5.39 15.32
C GLY A 23 1.08 6.32 14.81
N MET A 24 0.95 6.53 13.49
CA MET A 24 -0.12 7.37 12.93
C MET A 24 -1.50 6.79 13.24
N PHE A 25 -1.63 5.46 13.27
CA PHE A 25 -2.84 4.76 13.70
C PHE A 25 -2.55 4.07 15.04
N ASP A 26 -3.48 4.21 16.00
CA ASP A 26 -3.31 3.59 17.31
C ASP A 26 -3.55 2.05 17.27
N ALA A 27 -3.27 1.40 18.40
CA ALA A 27 -3.37 -0.06 18.49
C ALA A 27 -4.81 -0.58 18.30
N GLU A 28 -5.83 0.19 18.75
CA GLU A 28 -7.23 -0.17 18.59
C GLU A 28 -7.66 -0.06 17.13
N GLU A 29 -7.33 1.04 16.46
CA GLU A 29 -7.61 1.25 15.04
C GLU A 29 -6.96 0.16 14.18
N THR A 30 -5.70 -0.13 14.46
CA THR A 30 -4.94 -1.17 13.75
C THR A 30 -5.55 -2.55 13.97
N ALA A 31 -5.99 -2.86 15.21
CA ALA A 31 -6.67 -4.11 15.51
C ALA A 31 -8.01 -4.24 14.76
N LEU A 32 -8.79 -3.16 14.66
CA LEU A 32 -10.05 -3.13 13.92
C LEU A 32 -9.86 -3.33 12.41
N LEU A 33 -8.86 -2.65 11.81
CA LEU A 33 -8.50 -2.82 10.41
C LEU A 33 -8.07 -4.28 10.13
N ARG A 34 -7.26 -4.85 10.99
CA ARG A 34 -6.83 -6.24 10.90
C ARG A 34 -7.98 -7.21 11.06
N ARG A 35 -8.84 -7.00 12.06
CA ARG A 35 -10.01 -7.84 12.31
C ARG A 35 -10.97 -7.82 11.12
N ALA A 36 -11.21 -6.66 10.51
CA ALA A 36 -12.02 -6.58 9.29
C ALA A 36 -11.45 -7.46 8.17
N MET A 37 -10.12 -7.49 7.97
CA MET A 37 -9.47 -8.34 6.97
C MET A 37 -9.62 -9.84 7.28
N GLU A 38 -9.72 -10.19 8.56
CA GLU A 38 -9.90 -11.59 9.00
C GLU A 38 -11.35 -12.08 8.80
N VAL A 39 -12.34 -11.21 9.06
CA VAL A 39 -13.74 -11.66 9.19
C VAL A 39 -14.68 -11.18 8.10
N ASP A 40 -14.35 -10.11 7.35
CA ASP A 40 -15.24 -9.57 6.32
C ASP A 40 -15.30 -10.52 5.10
N PRO A 41 -16.47 -11.15 4.82
CA PRO A 41 -16.62 -12.03 3.67
C PRO A 41 -16.37 -11.33 2.33
N GLU A 42 -16.72 -10.04 2.21
CA GLU A 42 -16.50 -9.28 0.97
C GLU A 42 -15.02 -9.19 0.66
N ILE A 43 -14.19 -8.83 1.65
CA ILE A 43 -12.74 -8.78 1.48
C ILE A 43 -12.19 -10.15 1.11
N ARG A 44 -12.58 -11.20 1.82
CA ARG A 44 -12.08 -12.55 1.58
C ARG A 44 -12.43 -13.08 0.19
N ASN A 45 -13.64 -12.79 -0.29
CA ASN A 45 -14.11 -13.22 -1.60
C ASN A 45 -13.45 -12.43 -2.75
N HIS A 46 -12.92 -11.23 -2.48
CA HIS A 46 -12.24 -10.38 -3.47
C HIS A 46 -10.70 -10.49 -3.40
N MET A 47 -10.16 -11.30 -2.49
CA MET A 47 -8.73 -11.58 -2.45
C MET A 47 -8.31 -12.46 -3.63
N LEU A 48 -7.39 -11.93 -4.45
CA LEU A 48 -6.82 -12.60 -5.61
C LEU A 48 -5.35 -12.94 -5.37
N ASP A 49 -4.95 -14.14 -5.79
CA ASP A 49 -3.55 -14.56 -5.74
C ASP A 49 -2.74 -13.91 -6.85
N ARG A 50 -1.64 -13.26 -6.45
CA ARG A 50 -0.62 -12.73 -7.36
C ARG A 50 0.67 -13.50 -7.14
N ALA A 51 0.91 -14.48 -8.00
CA ALA A 51 2.11 -15.29 -7.95
C ALA A 51 3.34 -14.49 -8.39
N ASP A 52 4.46 -14.69 -7.68
CA ASP A 52 5.78 -14.23 -8.08
C ASP A 52 6.40 -15.17 -9.14
N ALA A 53 7.63 -14.89 -9.56
CA ALA A 53 8.35 -15.70 -10.54
C ALA A 53 8.59 -17.15 -10.08
N ASN A 54 8.53 -17.43 -8.77
CA ASN A 54 8.72 -18.76 -8.18
C ASN A 54 7.40 -19.46 -7.83
N GLY A 55 6.26 -18.86 -8.17
CA GLY A 55 4.93 -19.41 -7.90
C GLY A 55 4.39 -19.14 -6.49
N ALA A 56 5.16 -18.50 -5.60
CA ALA A 56 4.65 -18.08 -4.29
C ALA A 56 3.69 -16.90 -4.45
N ALA A 57 2.56 -16.92 -3.75
CA ALA A 57 1.50 -15.97 -3.95
C ALA A 57 1.36 -14.93 -2.82
N THR A 58 1.23 -13.67 -3.19
CA THR A 58 0.69 -12.62 -2.31
C THR A 58 -0.79 -12.46 -2.63
N ARG A 59 -1.64 -12.50 -1.61
CA ARG A 59 -3.07 -12.24 -1.79
C ARG A 59 -3.33 -10.74 -1.78
N ILE A 60 -4.16 -10.28 -2.71
CA ILE A 60 -4.45 -8.85 -2.91
C ILE A 60 -5.96 -8.67 -3.12
N ALA A 61 -6.57 -7.74 -2.38
CA ALA A 61 -7.85 -7.14 -2.73
C ALA A 61 -7.59 -5.67 -3.13
N LEU A 62 -8.20 -5.22 -4.23
CA LEU A 62 -7.96 -3.90 -4.81
C LEU A 62 -9.28 -3.23 -5.17
N TRP A 63 -9.40 -1.92 -4.87
CA TRP A 63 -10.58 -1.10 -5.21
C TRP A 63 -10.19 0.37 -5.45
N ASN A 64 -11.03 1.08 -6.23
CA ASN A 64 -10.73 2.42 -6.74
C ASN A 64 -11.56 3.54 -6.08
N ARG A 65 -12.42 3.24 -5.11
CA ARG A 65 -13.20 4.22 -4.34
C ARG A 65 -13.00 3.99 -2.85
N ALA A 66 -12.76 5.03 -2.08
CA ALA A 66 -12.54 4.91 -0.64
C ALA A 66 -13.73 4.23 0.06
N GLY A 67 -14.96 4.66 -0.25
CA GLY A 67 -16.19 4.13 0.36
C GLY A 67 -16.31 4.41 1.86
N ASP A 68 -17.26 3.72 2.50
CA ASP A 68 -17.60 3.90 3.92
C ASP A 68 -17.21 2.72 4.81
N SER A 69 -16.38 1.81 4.28
CA SER A 69 -15.81 0.72 5.07
C SER A 69 -14.79 1.24 6.08
N VAL A 70 -14.36 0.42 7.03
CA VAL A 70 -13.29 0.76 7.97
C VAL A 70 -12.00 1.17 7.24
N TYR A 71 -11.72 0.59 6.09
CA TYR A 71 -10.59 0.96 5.23
C TYR A 71 -10.80 2.29 4.53
N GLY A 72 -12.04 2.60 4.12
CA GLY A 72 -12.41 3.90 3.57
C GLY A 72 -12.27 5.01 4.61
N MET A 73 -12.63 4.74 5.88
CA MET A 73 -12.40 5.67 6.97
C MET A 73 -10.90 5.92 7.20
N ALA A 74 -10.08 4.88 7.14
CA ALA A 74 -8.61 5.04 7.23
C ALA A 74 -8.08 5.88 6.06
N ALA A 75 -8.51 5.60 4.83
CA ALA A 75 -8.11 6.32 3.64
C ALA A 75 -8.58 7.79 3.60
N ARG A 76 -9.66 8.13 4.32
CA ARG A 76 -10.21 9.49 4.40
C ARG A 76 -9.88 10.20 5.72
N SER A 77 -9.14 9.55 6.63
CA SER A 77 -8.80 10.17 7.92
C SER A 77 -8.03 11.48 7.70
N ALA A 78 -8.47 12.55 8.39
CA ALA A 78 -7.92 13.89 8.21
C ALA A 78 -6.40 13.90 8.39
N ARG A 79 -5.88 13.21 9.42
CA ARG A 79 -4.43 13.12 9.69
C ARG A 79 -3.63 12.51 8.54
N LEU A 80 -4.15 11.49 7.84
CA LEU A 80 -3.46 10.91 6.69
C LEU A 80 -3.56 11.81 5.47
N VAL A 81 -4.75 12.33 5.16
CA VAL A 81 -4.99 13.17 3.98
C VAL A 81 -4.24 14.50 4.09
N ASP A 82 -4.26 15.17 5.27
CA ASP A 82 -3.51 16.41 5.49
C ASP A 82 -1.99 16.21 5.34
N THR A 83 -1.49 15.06 5.80
CA THR A 83 -0.08 14.68 5.60
C THR A 83 0.25 14.51 4.12
N VAL A 84 -0.61 13.84 3.38
CA VAL A 84 -0.44 13.60 1.93
C VAL A 84 -0.49 14.91 1.15
N GLU A 85 -1.45 15.78 1.43
CA GLU A 85 -1.55 17.11 0.80
C GLU A 85 -0.32 17.97 1.08
N ALA A 86 0.22 17.91 2.29
CA ALA A 86 1.47 18.60 2.63
C ALA A 86 2.68 18.10 1.84
N LEU A 87 2.73 16.80 1.51
CA LEU A 87 3.81 16.19 0.73
C LEU A 87 3.67 16.45 -0.77
N ILE A 88 2.46 16.43 -1.31
CA ILE A 88 2.16 16.68 -2.72
C ILE A 88 2.16 18.19 -3.01
N GLY A 89 1.75 19.01 -2.04
CA GLY A 89 1.71 20.47 -2.17
C GLY A 89 0.39 21.01 -2.74
N GLU A 90 -0.62 20.17 -2.94
CA GLU A 90 -1.96 20.54 -3.43
C GLU A 90 -3.03 19.56 -2.91
N PRO A 91 -4.35 19.89 -3.03
CA PRO A 91 -5.42 18.96 -2.70
C PRO A 91 -5.34 17.67 -3.50
N VAL A 92 -5.73 16.57 -2.84
CA VAL A 92 -5.66 15.22 -3.41
C VAL A 92 -7.02 14.52 -3.42
N TYR A 93 -7.11 13.47 -4.22
CA TYR A 93 -8.21 12.53 -4.18
C TYR A 93 -7.71 11.10 -4.00
N HIS A 94 -8.59 10.23 -3.50
CA HIS A 94 -8.32 8.81 -3.39
C HIS A 94 -8.26 8.19 -4.79
N PHE A 95 -7.10 7.62 -5.14
CA PHE A 95 -6.90 7.00 -6.44
C PHE A 95 -7.16 5.50 -6.40
N GLN A 96 -6.65 4.82 -5.38
CA GLN A 96 -6.75 3.37 -5.25
C GLN A 96 -6.44 2.93 -3.82
N SER A 97 -7.11 1.88 -3.36
CA SER A 97 -6.69 1.13 -2.17
C SER A 97 -6.44 -0.33 -2.50
N LYS A 98 -5.52 -0.95 -1.77
CA LYS A 98 -5.29 -2.39 -1.82
C LYS A 98 -4.93 -2.95 -0.46
N LEU A 99 -5.50 -4.09 -0.11
CA LEU A 99 -5.02 -4.93 0.96
C LEU A 99 -4.00 -5.91 0.38
N THR A 100 -2.88 -6.10 1.06
CA THR A 100 -1.92 -7.13 0.69
C THR A 100 -1.68 -8.06 1.87
N ALA A 101 -1.73 -9.35 1.61
CA ALA A 101 -1.52 -10.39 2.61
C ALA A 101 -0.36 -11.29 2.19
N LYS A 102 0.74 -11.19 2.93
CA LYS A 102 1.84 -12.15 2.86
C LYS A 102 1.72 -13.12 4.02
N ASP A 103 1.17 -14.29 3.74
CA ASP A 103 1.01 -15.32 4.76
C ASP A 103 2.37 -15.95 5.14
N PRO A 104 2.47 -16.58 6.33
CA PRO A 104 3.69 -17.22 6.79
C PRO A 104 4.23 -18.22 5.77
N TYR A 105 5.52 -18.14 5.46
CA TYR A 105 6.29 -19.05 4.59
C TYR A 105 5.86 -19.13 3.11
N VAL A 106 4.66 -18.64 2.75
CA VAL A 106 4.10 -18.76 1.39
C VAL A 106 3.93 -17.43 0.67
N GLY A 107 3.97 -16.29 1.40
CA GLY A 107 3.79 -14.97 0.81
C GLY A 107 4.87 -14.64 -0.22
N GLY A 108 4.48 -14.45 -1.49
CA GLY A 108 5.37 -14.24 -2.63
C GLY A 108 6.11 -12.90 -2.63
N ALA A 109 7.14 -12.80 -3.44
CA ALA A 109 7.87 -11.57 -3.70
C ALA A 109 7.06 -10.60 -4.58
N TRP A 110 7.42 -9.34 -4.54
CA TRP A 110 7.01 -8.34 -5.51
C TRP A 110 8.26 -7.69 -6.09
N GLU A 111 8.39 -7.75 -7.41
CA GLU A 111 9.61 -7.31 -8.09
C GLU A 111 9.79 -5.78 -8.09
N TRP A 112 11.00 -5.30 -8.41
CA TRP A 112 11.29 -3.87 -8.49
C TRP A 112 10.36 -3.17 -9.46
N HIS A 113 9.63 -2.18 -8.97
CA HIS A 113 8.70 -1.39 -9.79
C HIS A 113 8.52 0.02 -9.22
N GLN A 114 7.91 0.86 -10.02
CA GLN A 114 7.34 2.14 -9.62
C GLN A 114 5.82 2.03 -9.73
N ASP A 115 5.07 2.54 -8.76
CA ASP A 115 3.61 2.60 -8.89
C ASP A 115 3.20 3.43 -10.11
N TYR A 116 3.90 4.54 -10.39
CA TYR A 116 3.68 5.36 -11.58
C TYR A 116 3.99 4.61 -12.88
N GLY A 117 4.78 3.56 -12.86
CA GLY A 117 4.99 2.68 -14.00
C GLY A 117 3.70 2.04 -14.51
N TYR A 118 2.74 1.82 -13.63
CA TYR A 118 1.38 1.35 -13.96
C TYR A 118 0.41 2.51 -14.19
N TRP A 119 0.42 3.53 -13.33
CA TRP A 119 -0.56 4.62 -13.34
C TRP A 119 -0.39 5.57 -14.53
N TYR A 120 0.79 5.60 -15.11
CA TYR A 120 1.04 6.27 -16.40
C TYR A 120 0.05 5.83 -17.48
N TYR A 121 -0.28 4.53 -17.53
CA TYR A 121 -1.22 3.97 -18.50
C TYR A 121 -2.70 4.21 -18.12
N ASN A 122 -2.97 4.67 -16.92
CA ASN A 122 -4.32 5.15 -16.54
C ASN A 122 -4.57 6.61 -16.93
N GLY A 123 -3.64 7.23 -17.66
CA GLY A 123 -3.76 8.60 -18.12
C GLY A 123 -3.42 9.65 -17.07
N CYS A 124 -2.69 9.29 -16.00
CA CYS A 124 -2.07 10.25 -15.10
C CYS A 124 -0.85 10.85 -15.80
N LEU A 125 -0.92 12.13 -16.16
CA LEU A 125 0.12 12.78 -16.97
C LEU A 125 1.37 13.14 -16.16
N ARG A 126 1.24 13.27 -14.85
CA ARG A 126 2.31 13.64 -13.93
C ARG A 126 2.41 12.63 -12.80
N ASP A 127 3.56 12.59 -12.19
CA ASP A 127 3.87 11.74 -11.04
C ASP A 127 3.50 12.40 -9.68
N SER A 128 2.63 13.41 -9.68
CA SER A 128 2.06 14.08 -8.49
C SER A 128 1.14 13.13 -7.72
N MET A 129 1.68 11.99 -7.35
CA MET A 129 1.02 10.86 -6.72
C MET A 129 1.92 10.22 -5.67
N LEU A 130 1.34 9.60 -4.69
CA LEU A 130 2.08 8.82 -3.70
C LEU A 130 1.26 7.64 -3.18
N SER A 131 1.94 6.71 -2.52
CA SER A 131 1.35 5.57 -1.82
C SER A 131 1.62 5.68 -0.32
N CYS A 132 0.60 5.40 0.48
CA CYS A 132 0.66 5.24 1.93
C CYS A 132 0.48 3.76 2.28
N MET A 133 1.49 3.12 2.84
CA MET A 133 1.41 1.74 3.33
C MET A 133 1.24 1.75 4.84
N ILE A 134 0.05 1.40 5.31
CA ILE A 134 -0.31 1.26 6.71
C ILE A 134 0.00 -0.19 7.13
N ALA A 135 0.86 -0.37 8.12
CA ALA A 135 1.19 -1.67 8.65
C ALA A 135 0.05 -2.17 9.56
N LEU A 136 -0.59 -3.28 9.19
CA LEU A 136 -1.58 -3.97 10.03
C LEU A 136 -0.91 -5.00 10.95
N ASP A 137 0.16 -5.60 10.49
CA ASP A 137 1.06 -6.45 11.25
C ASP A 137 2.47 -5.85 11.22
N ARG A 138 3.34 -6.29 12.15
CA ARG A 138 4.76 -5.95 12.09
C ARG A 138 5.34 -6.36 10.73
N SER A 139 6.09 -5.46 10.13
CA SER A 139 6.78 -5.67 8.86
C SER A 139 8.29 -5.57 9.10
N ASP A 140 9.02 -6.64 8.86
CA ASP A 140 10.48 -6.72 9.03
C ASP A 140 11.13 -7.47 7.86
N ARG A 141 12.45 -7.58 7.89
CA ARG A 141 13.22 -8.22 6.81
C ARG A 141 12.86 -9.69 6.61
N ASN A 142 12.47 -10.40 7.67
CA ASN A 142 12.19 -11.84 7.59
C ASN A 142 10.82 -12.12 6.95
N ASN A 143 9.84 -11.23 7.15
CA ASN A 143 8.49 -11.37 6.56
C ASN A 143 8.28 -10.54 5.30
N GLY A 144 9.38 -10.02 4.71
CA GLY A 144 9.37 -9.32 3.43
C GLY A 144 8.87 -7.89 3.53
N CYS A 145 9.43 -7.07 4.44
CA CYS A 145 9.16 -5.63 4.48
C CYS A 145 9.48 -4.97 3.14
N LEU A 146 8.88 -3.80 2.89
CA LEU A 146 9.17 -3.05 1.68
C LEU A 146 10.64 -2.62 1.65
N GLN A 147 11.24 -2.69 0.49
CA GLN A 147 12.56 -2.15 0.17
C GLN A 147 12.40 -1.01 -0.81
N ILE A 148 13.07 0.09 -0.57
CA ILE A 148 13.06 1.29 -1.44
C ILE A 148 14.48 1.63 -1.86
N VAL A 149 14.66 1.96 -3.12
CA VAL A 149 15.91 2.56 -3.61
C VAL A 149 15.89 4.05 -3.27
N ARG A 150 16.75 4.46 -2.33
CA ARG A 150 16.82 5.83 -1.82
C ARG A 150 17.05 6.84 -2.94
N GLY A 151 16.19 7.86 -3.02
CA GLY A 151 16.29 8.94 -4.00
C GLY A 151 15.89 8.56 -5.43
N SER A 152 15.44 7.33 -5.67
CA SER A 152 15.10 6.85 -7.02
C SER A 152 13.92 7.56 -7.67
N HIS A 153 13.05 8.22 -6.89
CA HIS A 153 11.97 9.04 -7.42
C HIS A 153 12.47 10.18 -8.32
N LYS A 154 13.70 10.65 -8.09
CA LYS A 154 14.36 11.71 -8.90
C LYS A 154 14.83 11.21 -10.27
N LEU A 155 14.79 9.90 -10.53
CA LEU A 155 15.15 9.31 -11.83
C LEU A 155 14.04 9.39 -12.87
N GLY A 156 12.83 9.84 -12.47
CA GLY A 156 11.65 9.85 -13.31
C GLY A 156 11.08 8.45 -13.53
N ARG A 157 10.12 8.33 -14.44
CA ARG A 157 9.49 7.05 -14.81
C ARG A 157 10.49 6.16 -15.57
N ILE A 158 10.58 4.92 -15.14
CA ILE A 158 11.34 3.86 -15.81
C ILE A 158 10.37 2.95 -16.54
N ASP A 159 10.75 2.45 -17.71
CA ASP A 159 9.94 1.50 -18.44
C ASP A 159 9.76 0.21 -17.65
N HIS A 160 8.54 -0.33 -17.69
CA HIS A 160 8.18 -1.58 -17.07
C HIS A 160 7.98 -2.65 -18.13
N VAL A 161 8.52 -3.84 -17.87
CA VAL A 161 8.46 -4.99 -18.76
C VAL A 161 7.82 -6.18 -18.05
N PRO A 162 7.14 -7.08 -18.74
CA PRO A 162 6.63 -8.32 -18.15
C PRO A 162 7.78 -9.18 -17.61
N VAL A 163 7.70 -9.59 -16.34
CA VAL A 163 8.66 -10.51 -15.70
C VAL A 163 8.01 -11.83 -15.31
N SER A 164 6.68 -11.87 -15.27
CA SER A 164 5.86 -13.07 -15.18
C SER A 164 4.50 -12.80 -15.84
N GLU A 165 3.64 -13.83 -15.92
CA GLU A 165 2.27 -13.65 -16.43
C GLU A 165 1.44 -12.64 -15.63
N LYS A 166 1.81 -12.36 -14.36
CA LYS A 166 1.03 -11.56 -13.43
C LYS A 166 1.75 -10.34 -12.87
N GLN A 167 3.04 -10.14 -13.21
CA GLN A 167 3.84 -9.02 -12.73
C GLN A 167 4.63 -8.36 -13.86
N ASN A 168 4.58 -7.03 -13.88
CA ASN A 168 5.54 -6.19 -14.58
C ASN A 168 6.55 -5.64 -13.58
N ALA A 169 7.79 -5.47 -14.01
CA ALA A 169 8.86 -4.88 -13.22
C ALA A 169 9.55 -3.77 -14.01
N ALA A 170 10.24 -2.88 -13.31
CA ALA A 170 11.14 -1.94 -13.94
C ALA A 170 12.19 -2.67 -14.76
N ASP A 171 12.57 -2.10 -15.90
CA ASP A 171 13.55 -2.69 -16.84
C ASP A 171 14.77 -3.25 -16.08
N PRO A 172 15.06 -4.57 -16.19
CA PRO A 172 16.10 -5.22 -15.39
C PRO A 172 17.50 -4.65 -15.64
N LYS A 173 17.78 -4.24 -16.88
CA LYS A 173 19.09 -3.65 -17.21
C LYS A 173 19.24 -2.27 -16.58
N ARG A 174 18.17 -1.49 -16.58
CA ARG A 174 18.14 -0.19 -15.90
C ARG A 174 18.30 -0.37 -14.39
N MET A 175 17.61 -1.36 -13.81
CA MET A 175 17.74 -1.68 -12.40
C MET A 175 19.16 -2.07 -11.99
N GLU A 176 19.87 -2.87 -12.79
CA GLU A 176 21.26 -3.24 -12.54
C GLU A 176 22.14 -1.99 -12.33
N TRP A 177 21.99 -0.98 -13.18
CA TRP A 177 22.78 0.26 -13.08
C TRP A 177 22.38 1.12 -11.88
N ILE A 178 21.10 1.18 -11.57
CA ILE A 178 20.57 1.95 -10.45
C ILE A 178 21.09 1.37 -9.13
N LEU A 179 21.02 0.07 -8.96
CA LEU A 179 21.44 -0.62 -7.73
C LEU A 179 22.97 -0.54 -7.49
N GLN A 180 23.77 -0.22 -8.51
CA GLN A 180 25.20 0.08 -8.35
C GLN A 180 25.47 1.48 -7.77
N ARG A 181 24.49 2.40 -7.81
CA ARG A 181 24.66 3.82 -7.49
C ARG A 181 23.82 4.30 -6.33
N HIS A 182 22.74 3.58 -6.02
CA HIS A 182 21.77 3.96 -5.00
C HIS A 182 21.68 2.92 -3.90
N GLU A 183 21.52 3.38 -2.68
CA GLU A 183 21.32 2.54 -1.51
C GLU A 183 19.88 1.96 -1.49
N VAL A 184 19.76 0.71 -1.09
CA VAL A 184 18.47 0.06 -0.80
C VAL A 184 18.21 0.13 0.69
N ILE A 185 17.10 0.74 1.07
CA ILE A 185 16.65 0.81 2.47
C ILE A 185 15.51 -0.18 2.71
N HIS A 186 15.54 -0.84 3.89
CA HIS A 186 14.47 -1.70 4.35
C HIS A 186 13.52 -0.93 5.25
N CYS A 187 12.24 -0.87 4.87
CA CYS A 187 11.21 -0.13 5.59
C CYS A 187 10.54 -1.03 6.62
N GLU A 188 11.17 -1.18 7.77
CA GLU A 188 10.60 -1.94 8.88
C GLU A 188 9.55 -1.10 9.62
N LEU A 189 8.36 -1.67 9.87
CA LEU A 189 7.21 -1.00 10.44
C LEU A 189 6.63 -1.81 11.59
N ASP A 190 6.24 -1.12 12.64
CA ASP A 190 5.36 -1.67 13.66
C ASP A 190 3.88 -1.44 13.27
N PRO A 191 2.92 -2.23 13.79
CA PRO A 191 1.50 -2.02 13.52
C PRO A 191 1.07 -0.58 13.84
N GLY A 192 0.38 0.08 12.89
CA GLY A 192 -0.05 1.47 12.98
C GLY A 192 0.93 2.50 12.42
N ASP A 193 2.17 2.11 12.10
CA ASP A 193 3.09 2.94 11.33
C ASP A 193 2.61 3.10 9.88
N VAL A 194 2.93 4.22 9.27
CA VAL A 194 2.66 4.49 7.86
C VAL A 194 3.94 4.84 7.14
N LEU A 195 4.28 4.05 6.13
CA LEU A 195 5.30 4.40 5.15
C LEU A 195 4.63 5.14 4.00
N ILE A 196 5.06 6.37 3.75
CA ILE A 196 4.59 7.19 2.62
C ILE A 196 5.74 7.28 1.61
N PHE A 197 5.46 6.94 0.35
CA PHE A 197 6.48 6.95 -0.70
C PHE A 197 5.94 7.49 -2.02
N HIS A 198 6.81 8.19 -2.72
CA HIS A 198 6.53 8.81 -4.02
C HIS A 198 6.22 7.76 -5.08
N SER A 199 5.31 8.06 -6.00
CA SER A 199 4.88 7.15 -7.07
C SER A 199 6.02 6.65 -7.97
N ASN A 200 7.08 7.44 -8.14
CA ASN A 200 8.30 7.06 -8.86
C ASN A 200 9.39 6.42 -7.98
N ALA A 201 9.19 6.26 -6.67
CA ALA A 201 10.15 5.54 -5.84
C ALA A 201 10.20 4.06 -6.28
N LEU A 202 11.37 3.60 -6.68
CA LEU A 202 11.60 2.18 -7.00
C LEU A 202 11.52 1.37 -5.72
N HIS A 203 10.63 0.39 -5.70
CA HIS A 203 10.40 -0.43 -4.52
C HIS A 203 10.10 -1.88 -4.88
N ARG A 204 10.35 -2.77 -3.91
CA ARG A 204 10.04 -4.19 -3.99
C ARG A 204 9.74 -4.77 -2.61
N SER A 205 9.35 -6.04 -2.55
CA SER A 205 9.29 -6.77 -1.28
C SER A 205 9.65 -8.24 -1.49
N ASP A 206 10.49 -8.78 -0.63
CA ASP A 206 10.88 -10.19 -0.67
C ASP A 206 9.73 -11.11 -0.24
N GLN A 207 9.91 -12.41 -0.42
CA GLN A 207 9.02 -13.44 0.10
C GLN A 207 8.96 -13.38 1.63
N ASN A 208 7.83 -13.78 2.19
CA ASN A 208 7.72 -14.04 3.62
C ASN A 208 8.32 -15.41 3.97
N ARG A 209 9.47 -15.42 4.62
CA ARG A 209 10.16 -16.65 5.06
C ARG A 209 10.04 -16.89 6.55
N SER A 210 9.16 -16.14 7.22
CA SER A 210 8.97 -16.18 8.67
C SER A 210 7.68 -16.90 9.07
N PRO A 211 7.52 -17.28 10.33
CA PRO A 211 6.26 -17.80 10.87
C PRO A 211 5.19 -16.71 11.07
N ASN A 212 5.53 -15.44 10.86
CA ASN A 212 4.65 -14.31 11.09
C ASN A 212 4.07 -13.83 9.77
N ARG A 213 2.76 -13.57 9.74
CA ARG A 213 2.11 -12.93 8.60
C ARG A 213 2.55 -11.46 8.48
N ARG A 214 2.38 -10.88 7.29
CA ARG A 214 2.57 -9.46 7.05
C ARG A 214 1.40 -8.92 6.21
N TRP A 215 0.45 -8.31 6.86
CA TRP A 215 -0.70 -7.69 6.23
C TRP A 215 -0.59 -6.17 6.24
N THR A 216 -0.94 -5.54 5.13
CA THR A 216 -0.87 -4.08 4.98
C THR A 216 -2.07 -3.56 4.20
N LEU A 217 -2.49 -2.34 4.54
CA LEU A 217 -3.39 -1.52 3.72
C LEU A 217 -2.56 -0.48 2.99
N LEU A 218 -2.60 -0.49 1.66
CA LEU A 218 -2.01 0.56 0.84
C LEU A 218 -3.12 1.47 0.33
N VAL A 219 -2.89 2.77 0.41
CA VAL A 219 -3.77 3.82 -0.12
C VAL A 219 -2.95 4.72 -1.03
N ALA A 220 -3.36 4.84 -2.28
CA ALA A 220 -2.76 5.74 -3.25
C ALA A 220 -3.62 7.00 -3.41
N TYR A 221 -2.94 8.13 -3.47
CA TYR A 221 -3.57 9.44 -3.72
C TYR A 221 -2.98 10.08 -4.96
N ASN A 222 -3.82 10.81 -5.66
CA ASN A 222 -3.44 11.61 -6.81
C ASN A 222 -3.80 13.08 -6.59
N ALA A 223 -2.95 13.98 -7.05
CA ALA A 223 -3.25 15.41 -7.07
C ALA A 223 -4.51 15.70 -7.88
N VAL A 224 -5.38 16.60 -7.40
CA VAL A 224 -6.60 17.00 -8.13
C VAL A 224 -6.28 17.53 -9.52
N SER A 225 -5.17 18.25 -9.66
CA SER A 225 -4.71 18.80 -10.94
C SER A 225 -4.16 17.75 -11.92
N ASN A 226 -4.04 16.48 -11.49
CA ASN A 226 -3.52 15.35 -12.28
C ASN A 226 -4.58 14.26 -12.50
N ASP A 227 -5.84 14.65 -12.64
CA ASP A 227 -6.96 13.71 -12.82
C ASP A 227 -6.68 12.70 -13.95
N ALA A 228 -6.94 11.42 -13.67
CA ALA A 228 -6.72 10.34 -14.62
C ALA A 228 -7.66 10.46 -15.84
N LEU A 229 -7.11 10.36 -17.04
CA LEU A 229 -7.87 10.54 -18.30
C LEU A 229 -8.55 9.24 -18.75
N VAL A 230 -8.06 8.08 -18.36
CA VAL A 230 -8.71 6.79 -18.61
C VAL A 230 -9.84 6.60 -17.60
N ARG A 231 -11.07 6.50 -18.07
CA ARG A 231 -12.30 6.50 -17.24
C ARG A 231 -12.90 5.13 -16.97
N GLU A 232 -12.45 4.11 -17.67
CA GLU A 232 -13.07 2.78 -17.70
C GLU A 232 -12.97 2.02 -16.38
N ASP A 233 -11.99 2.36 -15.55
CA ASP A 233 -11.72 1.65 -14.30
C ASP A 233 -12.09 2.44 -13.03
N ASP A 234 -12.90 3.51 -13.19
CA ASP A 234 -13.44 4.32 -12.08
C ASP A 234 -12.37 5.01 -11.20
N ARG A 235 -11.21 5.39 -11.79
CA ARG A 235 -10.12 6.11 -11.10
C ARG A 235 -10.14 7.62 -11.31
N SER A 236 -11.20 8.15 -11.90
CA SER A 236 -11.36 9.59 -12.07
C SER A 236 -11.52 10.32 -10.74
N TYR A 237 -11.22 11.61 -10.77
CA TYR A 237 -11.41 12.49 -9.63
C TYR A 237 -12.82 12.39 -9.03
N VAL A 238 -12.86 12.18 -7.74
CA VAL A 238 -14.03 12.36 -6.89
C VAL A 238 -13.58 13.15 -5.66
N PRO A 239 -14.33 14.20 -5.25
CA PRO A 239 -14.02 14.91 -4.02
C PRO A 239 -13.82 13.97 -2.84
N LEU A 240 -12.75 14.20 -2.07
CA LEU A 240 -12.43 13.41 -0.91
C LEU A 240 -12.96 14.09 0.35
N ASP A 241 -14.04 13.54 0.92
CA ASP A 241 -14.57 14.00 2.20
C ASP A 241 -13.72 13.46 3.34
N LYS A 242 -12.91 14.33 3.97
CA LYS A 242 -12.12 13.98 5.14
C LYS A 242 -13.03 13.61 6.32
N VAL A 243 -12.65 12.58 7.06
CA VAL A 243 -13.35 12.14 8.27
C VAL A 243 -12.51 12.39 9.52
N ASP A 244 -13.17 12.55 10.65
CA ASP A 244 -12.51 12.71 11.95
C ASP A 244 -11.80 11.42 12.42
N ASP A 245 -10.87 11.57 13.38
CA ASP A 245 -10.04 10.46 13.86
C ASP A 245 -10.84 9.34 14.57
N GLY A 246 -12.07 9.57 15.01
CA GLY A 246 -12.94 8.54 15.58
C GLY A 246 -13.67 7.68 14.54
N ALA A 247 -13.62 8.05 13.27
CA ALA A 247 -14.41 7.37 12.22
C ALA A 247 -14.01 5.91 12.01
N ILE A 248 -12.71 5.60 12.11
CA ILE A 248 -12.19 4.22 11.97
C ILE A 248 -12.78 3.34 13.09
N LYS A 249 -12.75 3.81 14.33
CA LYS A 249 -13.28 3.07 15.48
C LYS A 249 -14.77 2.84 15.32
N ARG A 250 -15.54 3.89 14.98
CA ARG A 250 -16.99 3.75 14.74
C ARG A 250 -17.32 2.75 13.64
N ALA A 251 -16.64 2.82 12.50
CA ALA A 251 -16.84 1.89 11.38
C ALA A 251 -16.38 0.46 11.70
N GLY A 252 -15.35 0.32 12.52
CA GLY A 252 -14.77 -0.97 12.92
C GLY A 252 -15.57 -1.74 13.98
N LEU A 253 -16.46 -1.07 14.74
CA LEU A 253 -17.22 -1.71 15.83
C LEU A 253 -18.00 -2.95 15.38
N ARG A 254 -18.49 -2.99 14.14
CA ARG A 254 -19.20 -4.16 13.59
C ARG A 254 -18.33 -5.42 13.52
N PHE A 255 -17.01 -5.27 13.50
CA PHE A 255 -16.06 -6.38 13.45
C PHE A 255 -15.54 -6.77 14.83
N ALA A 256 -15.60 -5.88 15.82
CA ALA A 256 -15.07 -6.12 17.16
C ALA A 256 -15.76 -7.28 17.88
N ASN A 257 -17.06 -7.48 17.61
CA ASN A 257 -17.91 -8.51 18.24
C ASN A 257 -18.20 -9.69 17.31
N ALA A 258 -17.52 -9.81 16.16
CA ALA A 258 -17.69 -10.95 15.27
C ALA A 258 -17.10 -12.19 15.96
N GLU A 259 -17.93 -13.18 16.30
CA GLU A 259 -17.51 -14.42 16.97
C GLU A 259 -16.58 -15.25 16.07
N ASP A 260 -15.54 -15.81 16.65
CA ASP A 260 -14.57 -16.66 15.94
C ASP A 260 -15.16 -18.02 15.48
N GLU A 261 -16.34 -18.38 15.95
CA GLU A 261 -16.95 -19.69 15.71
C GLU A 261 -17.18 -20.04 14.23
N HIS A 262 -17.35 -19.04 13.37
CA HIS A 262 -17.59 -19.29 11.93
C HIS A 262 -16.31 -19.63 11.16
N PHE A 263 -15.14 -19.24 11.67
CA PHE A 263 -13.86 -19.35 10.96
C PHE A 263 -13.02 -20.56 11.38
N ALA A 264 -13.22 -21.07 12.58
CA ALA A 264 -12.54 -22.30 13.06
C ALA A 264 -12.94 -23.55 12.25
N LYS A 265 -14.07 -23.51 11.53
CA LYS A 265 -14.58 -24.64 10.74
C LYS A 265 -14.20 -24.65 9.27
N GLN A 266 -13.64 -23.55 8.74
CA GLN A 266 -13.11 -23.48 7.38
C GLN A 266 -11.59 -23.34 7.42
N ALA A 267 -10.90 -24.43 7.80
CA ALA A 267 -9.48 -24.52 7.57
C ALA A 267 -9.23 -24.26 6.05
N PHE A 268 -8.36 -23.31 5.76
CA PHE A 268 -7.90 -23.02 4.40
C PHE A 268 -7.33 -24.31 3.80
N VAL A 269 -8.06 -24.93 2.89
CA VAL A 269 -7.52 -25.97 2.02
C VAL A 269 -6.97 -25.28 0.79
N PRO A 270 -5.63 -25.28 0.59
CA PRO A 270 -5.07 -24.77 -0.66
C PRO A 270 -5.70 -25.54 -1.81
N LYS A 271 -6.33 -24.86 -2.77
CA LYS A 271 -6.66 -25.50 -4.04
C LYS A 271 -5.33 -25.79 -4.72
N VAL A 272 -4.89 -27.04 -4.63
CA VAL A 272 -3.85 -27.58 -5.51
C VAL A 272 -4.48 -27.54 -6.90
N ALA A 273 -3.90 -26.75 -7.80
CA ALA A 273 -4.29 -26.74 -9.19
C ALA A 273 -4.07 -28.15 -9.77
N ALA A 274 -5.12 -28.69 -10.38
CA ALA A 274 -5.05 -29.90 -11.18
C ALA A 274 -4.36 -29.62 -12.52
#